data_a5adcd7db8a7dd7af2fecc2d1f226064
#
_entry.id   a5adcd7db8a7dd7af2fecc2d1f226064
#
_cell.length_a   1.000
_cell.length_b   1.000
_cell.length_c   1.000
_cell.angle_alpha   90.00
_cell.angle_beta   90.00
_cell.angle_gamma   90.00
#
_symmetry.space_group_name_H-M   'P 1'
#
loop_
_entity.id
_entity.type
_entity.pdbx_description
1 polymer ?
#
loop_
_entity_poly.entity_id
_entity_poly.type
_entity_poly.pdbx_seq_one_letter_code
_entity_poly.pdbx_strand_id
1 'polypeptide(L)'
;MALRKKAPRRTSYRLVAIPGSPNQLVLGLKWRTVLGEDLQKLALQAARKARATHYVRSDSRSSSVGLLTAKGRENRTKTRATLFSAAAAFAQMHRHGTHAVVCELQDKSVWLAVVIDGAVQGGGD
;
A
#
# COMPACT_ATOMS: atom_id res chain seq x y z
N MET A 1 6.03 37.48 9.11
CA MET A 1 6.41 36.63 8.20
C MET A 1 5.79 35.31 8.33
N ALA A 2 5.30 34.89 7.29
CA ALA A 2 4.63 33.67 7.37
C ALA A 2 5.62 32.61 7.62
N LEU A 3 5.54 32.06 8.73
CA LEU A 3 6.20 30.89 8.94
C LEU A 3 5.66 29.90 8.02
N ARG A 4 6.49 29.48 7.19
CA ARG A 4 6.16 28.35 6.48
C ARG A 4 6.03 27.24 7.46
N LYS A 5 4.83 26.98 7.85
CA LYS A 5 4.57 25.77 8.51
C LYS A 5 5.01 24.65 7.61
N LYS A 6 5.95 23.88 8.04
CA LYS A 6 6.12 22.61 7.47
C LYS A 6 4.79 21.94 7.47
N ALA A 7 4.30 21.60 6.31
CA ALA A 7 3.17 20.75 6.20
C ALA A 7 3.43 19.53 7.08
N PRO A 8 2.51 19.15 7.95
CA PRO A 8 2.71 17.96 8.74
C PRO A 8 3.03 16.84 7.78
N ARG A 9 4.09 16.12 8.05
CA ARG A 9 4.39 14.94 7.28
C ARG A 9 3.18 14.06 7.34
N ARG A 10 2.49 14.02 6.24
CA ARG A 10 1.43 13.06 6.09
C ARG A 10 2.09 11.71 6.17
N THR A 11 1.69 10.93 7.16
CA THR A 11 1.92 9.52 7.04
C THR A 11 1.33 9.11 5.72
N SER A 12 2.15 8.52 4.89
CA SER A 12 1.72 8.14 3.57
C SER A 12 0.72 6.99 3.58
N TYR A 13 0.44 6.41 4.75
CA TYR A 13 -0.45 5.27 4.85
C TYR A 13 -1.46 5.44 5.97
N ARG A 14 -2.55 4.66 5.90
CA ARG A 14 -3.59 4.58 6.92
C ARG A 14 -3.85 3.14 7.28
N LEU A 15 -4.12 2.90 8.54
CA LEU A 15 -4.54 1.58 9.02
C LEU A 15 -6.01 1.63 9.34
N VAL A 16 -6.75 0.65 8.82
CA VAL A 16 -8.19 0.55 9.04
C VAL A 16 -8.49 -0.81 9.65
N ALA A 17 -9.15 -0.81 10.78
CA ALA A 17 -9.51 -2.05 11.47
C ALA A 17 -10.55 -2.83 10.66
N ILE A 18 -10.38 -4.15 10.62
CA ILE A 18 -11.37 -5.03 10.03
C ILE A 18 -12.30 -5.48 11.16
N PRO A 19 -13.62 -5.19 11.07
CA PRO A 19 -14.54 -5.56 12.15
C PRO A 19 -14.49 -7.06 12.45
N GLY A 20 -14.43 -7.39 13.72
CA GLY A 20 -14.42 -8.79 14.17
C GLY A 20 -13.09 -9.51 13.98
N SER A 21 -12.03 -8.79 13.64
CA SER A 21 -10.72 -9.40 13.37
C SER A 21 -9.61 -8.57 14.00
N PRO A 22 -8.50 -9.17 14.45
CA PRO A 22 -7.34 -8.40 14.87
C PRO A 22 -6.56 -7.84 13.67
N ASN A 23 -6.90 -8.23 12.46
CA ASN A 23 -6.19 -7.81 11.26
C ASN A 23 -6.61 -6.41 10.84
N GLN A 24 -5.74 -5.75 10.08
CA GLN A 24 -5.98 -4.39 9.62
C GLN A 24 -5.72 -4.27 8.12
N LEU A 25 -6.49 -3.39 7.49
CA LEU A 25 -6.23 -3.01 6.10
C LEU A 25 -5.28 -1.82 6.08
N VAL A 26 -4.34 -1.86 5.16
CA VAL A 26 -3.43 -0.75 4.93
C VAL A 26 -3.82 -0.06 3.63
N LEU A 27 -4.03 1.25 3.70
CA LEU A 27 -4.28 2.08 2.54
C LEU A 27 -3.09 3.00 2.35
N GLY A 28 -2.82 3.38 1.11
CA GLY A 28 -1.79 4.39 0.86
C GLY A 28 -0.37 3.85 0.76
N LEU A 29 -0.20 2.60 0.36
CA LEU A 29 1.13 2.08 0.07
C LEU A 29 1.74 2.81 -1.13
N LYS A 30 3.05 2.83 -1.19
CA LYS A 30 3.74 3.33 -2.37
C LYS A 30 3.91 2.18 -3.34
N TRP A 31 3.31 2.31 -4.50
CA TRP A 31 3.34 1.26 -5.51
C TRP A 31 4.39 1.56 -6.57
N ARG A 32 5.16 0.53 -6.92
CA ARG A 32 6.19 0.62 -7.94
C ARG A 32 6.09 -0.57 -8.88
N THR A 33 6.50 -0.36 -10.12
CA THR A 33 6.62 -1.43 -11.08
C THR A 33 8.05 -1.92 -11.09
N VAL A 34 8.23 -3.23 -11.02
CA VAL A 34 9.54 -3.86 -11.17
C VAL A 34 9.59 -4.61 -12.49
N LEU A 35 10.72 -4.61 -13.14
CA LEU A 35 10.88 -5.25 -14.45
C LEU A 35 11.92 -6.37 -14.35
N GLY A 36 11.56 -7.53 -14.84
CA GLY A 36 12.46 -8.69 -14.84
C GLY A 36 11.68 -9.98 -14.69
N GLU A 37 12.40 -11.08 -14.71
CA GLU A 37 11.78 -12.41 -14.67
C GLU A 37 11.45 -12.88 -13.26
N ASP A 38 12.35 -12.62 -12.32
CA ASP A 38 12.13 -13.07 -10.94
C ASP A 38 11.49 -11.95 -10.13
N LEU A 39 10.16 -11.90 -10.20
CA LEU A 39 9.40 -10.81 -9.57
C LEU A 39 9.54 -10.80 -8.05
N GLN A 40 9.65 -11.97 -7.43
CA GLN A 40 9.80 -12.04 -5.98
C GLN A 40 11.14 -11.45 -5.53
N LYS A 41 12.20 -11.78 -6.23
CA LYS A 41 13.53 -11.22 -5.94
C LYS A 41 13.55 -9.72 -6.16
N LEU A 42 12.94 -9.26 -7.25
CA LEU A 42 12.87 -7.84 -7.58
C LEU A 42 12.03 -7.07 -6.56
N ALA A 43 10.95 -7.67 -6.08
CA ALA A 43 10.14 -7.06 -5.04
C ALA A 43 10.94 -6.87 -3.75
N LEU A 44 11.70 -7.89 -3.36
CA LEU A 44 12.53 -7.81 -2.17
C LEU A 44 13.62 -6.75 -2.32
N GLN A 45 14.24 -6.68 -3.49
CA GLN A 45 15.25 -5.66 -3.77
C GLN A 45 14.67 -4.25 -3.70
N ALA A 46 13.47 -4.06 -4.26
CA ALA A 46 12.80 -2.77 -4.21
C ALA A 46 12.50 -2.36 -2.76
N ALA A 47 12.05 -3.32 -1.95
CA ALA A 47 11.77 -3.07 -0.54
C ALA A 47 13.04 -2.67 0.21
N ARG A 48 14.12 -3.38 -0.02
CA ARG A 48 15.41 -3.08 0.63
C ARG A 48 15.94 -1.71 0.21
N LYS A 49 15.87 -1.40 -1.07
CA LYS A 49 16.32 -0.12 -1.57
C LYS A 49 15.53 1.04 -0.98
N ALA A 50 14.25 0.86 -0.80
CA ALA A 50 13.36 1.86 -0.22
C ALA A 50 13.37 1.86 1.31
N ARG A 51 14.09 0.92 1.92
CA ARG A 51 14.08 0.71 3.38
C ARG A 51 12.67 0.50 3.93
N ALA A 52 11.87 -0.24 3.16
CA ALA A 52 10.51 -0.55 3.56
C ALA A 52 10.51 -1.60 4.67
N THR A 53 9.56 -1.46 5.59
CA THR A 53 9.37 -2.46 6.65
C THR A 53 8.50 -3.61 6.18
N HIS A 54 7.64 -3.34 5.20
CA HIS A 54 6.73 -4.33 4.63
C HIS A 54 6.62 -4.12 3.14
N TYR A 55 6.35 -5.19 2.42
CA TYR A 55 6.05 -5.10 1.01
C TYR A 55 5.03 -6.16 0.61
N VAL A 56 4.35 -5.90 -0.49
CA VAL A 56 3.35 -6.81 -1.01
C VAL A 56 3.32 -6.74 -2.54
N ARG A 57 3.04 -7.86 -3.16
CA ARG A 57 2.76 -7.90 -4.60
C ARG A 57 1.26 -8.03 -4.77
N SER A 58 0.71 -7.30 -5.75
CA SER A 58 -0.74 -7.34 -5.96
C SER A 58 -1.21 -8.72 -6.44
N ASP A 59 -0.34 -9.45 -7.13
CA ASP A 59 -0.60 -10.80 -7.59
C ASP A 59 0.74 -11.47 -7.84
N SER A 60 0.78 -12.82 -7.85
CA SER A 60 1.99 -13.56 -8.15
C SER A 60 2.52 -13.30 -9.56
N ARG A 61 1.65 -12.86 -10.47
CA ARG A 61 2.02 -12.51 -11.85
C ARG A 61 2.28 -11.03 -12.03
N SER A 62 1.99 -10.22 -11.02
CA SER A 62 2.06 -8.78 -11.16
C SER A 62 3.47 -8.26 -10.92
N SER A 63 3.87 -7.31 -11.74
CA SER A 63 5.08 -6.55 -11.54
C SER A 63 4.89 -5.38 -10.57
N SER A 64 3.70 -5.20 -10.02
CA SER A 64 3.42 -4.14 -9.07
C SER A 64 3.79 -4.54 -7.66
N VAL A 65 4.55 -3.70 -6.99
CA VAL A 65 4.99 -3.92 -5.62
C VAL A 65 4.56 -2.75 -4.76
N GLY A 66 3.84 -3.02 -3.69
CA GLY A 66 3.45 -2.01 -2.72
C GLY A 66 4.42 -1.99 -1.57
N LEU A 67 4.91 -0.83 -1.22
CA LEU A 67 5.91 -0.64 -0.17
C LEU A 67 5.33 0.15 0.98
N LEU A 68 5.60 -0.33 2.19
CA LEU A 68 5.18 0.31 3.42
C LEU A 68 6.39 0.52 4.31
N THR A 69 6.54 1.73 4.80
CA THR A 69 7.51 2.01 5.85
C THR A 69 6.72 2.36 7.11
N ALA A 70 6.45 1.35 7.91
CA ALA A 70 5.71 1.53 9.15
C ALA A 70 6.61 2.15 10.21
N LYS A 71 6.03 3.00 11.05
CA LYS A 71 6.77 3.69 12.09
C LYS A 71 6.25 3.29 13.46
N GLY A 72 7.15 3.30 14.44
CA GLY A 72 6.77 3.11 15.82
C GLY A 72 6.14 1.76 16.08
N ARG A 73 4.98 1.78 16.70
CA ARG A 73 4.31 0.56 17.14
C ARG A 73 3.89 -0.37 16.01
N GLU A 74 3.60 0.18 14.83
CA GLU A 74 3.17 -0.63 13.71
C GLU A 74 4.29 -1.52 13.19
N ASN A 75 5.53 -1.12 13.38
CA ASN A 75 6.66 -1.93 12.98
C ASN A 75 7.00 -2.98 14.03
N ARG A 76 6.62 -2.76 15.27
CA ARG A 76 6.87 -3.72 16.32
C ARG A 76 5.73 -4.70 16.39
N THR A 77 5.87 -5.78 15.69
CA THR A 77 4.83 -6.79 15.66
C THR A 77 4.80 -7.60 16.94
N LYS A 78 4.57 -6.96 18.05
CA LYS A 78 4.18 -7.68 19.25
C LYS A 78 2.70 -8.04 19.22
N THR A 79 1.95 -7.41 18.34
CA THR A 79 0.56 -7.75 18.12
C THR A 79 0.50 -8.76 16.99
N ARG A 80 -0.31 -9.77 17.14
CA ARG A 80 -0.53 -10.77 16.11
C ARG A 80 -1.37 -10.24 14.95
N ALA A 81 -1.48 -8.93 14.82
CA ALA A 81 -2.24 -8.33 13.74
C ALA A 81 -1.52 -8.51 12.43
N THR A 82 -2.21 -9.06 11.45
CA THR A 82 -1.69 -9.15 10.09
C THR A 82 -2.18 -7.93 9.33
N LEU A 83 -1.26 -7.33 8.58
CA LEU A 83 -1.58 -6.19 7.75
C LEU A 83 -1.88 -6.68 6.33
N PHE A 84 -3.02 -6.25 5.79
CA PHE A 84 -3.41 -6.57 4.42
C PHE A 84 -3.49 -5.28 3.61
N SER A 85 -2.96 -5.32 2.39
CA SER A 85 -3.08 -4.18 1.49
C SER A 85 -4.49 -4.09 0.92
N ALA A 86 -5.16 -2.97 1.13
CA ALA A 86 -6.47 -2.75 0.56
C ALA A 86 -6.42 -2.72 -0.98
N ALA A 87 -5.38 -2.09 -1.55
CA ALA A 87 -5.24 -2.03 -2.99
C ALA A 87 -4.98 -3.40 -3.60
N ALA A 88 -4.15 -4.23 -2.95
CA ALA A 88 -3.90 -5.59 -3.42
C ALA A 88 -5.18 -6.45 -3.37
N ALA A 89 -5.97 -6.29 -2.32
CA ALA A 89 -7.25 -6.98 -2.22
C ALA A 89 -8.20 -6.56 -3.34
N PHE A 90 -8.28 -5.26 -3.62
CA PHE A 90 -9.09 -4.74 -4.71
C PHE A 90 -8.61 -5.29 -6.06
N ALA A 91 -7.29 -5.38 -6.26
CA ALA A 91 -6.72 -5.93 -7.48
C ALA A 91 -7.11 -7.40 -7.68
N GLN A 92 -7.15 -8.18 -6.62
CA GLN A 92 -7.55 -9.57 -6.70
C GLN A 92 -9.03 -9.75 -7.04
N MET A 93 -9.85 -8.78 -6.67
CA MET A 93 -11.27 -8.79 -7.01
C MET A 93 -11.53 -8.37 -8.45
N HIS A 94 -10.59 -7.67 -9.07
CA HIS A 94 -10.75 -7.10 -10.41
C HIS A 94 -9.52 -7.42 -11.25
N ARG A 95 -9.41 -8.68 -11.66
CA ARG A 95 -8.22 -9.17 -12.38
C ARG A 95 -8.14 -8.77 -13.84
N HIS A 96 -9.26 -8.33 -14.41
CA HIS A 96 -9.33 -7.99 -15.82
C HIS A 96 -9.88 -6.58 -15.99
N GLY A 97 -9.31 -5.87 -16.93
CA GLY A 97 -9.76 -4.52 -17.27
C GLY A 97 -9.25 -3.47 -16.31
N THR A 98 -9.72 -2.27 -16.48
CA THR A 98 -9.31 -1.12 -15.68
C THR A 98 -10.39 -0.80 -14.66
N HIS A 99 -10.00 -0.74 -13.40
CA HIS A 99 -10.92 -0.46 -12.31
C HIS A 99 -10.31 0.58 -11.38
N ALA A 100 -11.16 1.42 -10.83
CA ALA A 100 -10.72 2.42 -9.86
C ALA A 100 -11.67 2.41 -8.68
N VAL A 101 -11.12 2.68 -7.51
CA VAL A 101 -11.90 2.87 -6.30
C VAL A 101 -11.49 4.18 -5.66
N VAL A 102 -12.49 4.95 -5.24
CA VAL A 102 -12.27 6.20 -4.50
C VAL A 102 -13.02 6.04 -3.19
N CYS A 103 -12.32 6.24 -2.10
CA CYS A 103 -12.89 6.06 -0.77
C CYS A 103 -12.61 7.28 0.08
N GLU A 104 -13.68 7.91 0.60
CA GLU A 104 -13.52 8.98 1.55
C GLU A 104 -13.39 8.39 2.95
N LEU A 105 -12.37 8.81 3.67
CA LEU A 105 -12.08 8.31 5.00
C LEU A 105 -12.71 9.25 6.06
N GLN A 106 -12.75 8.78 7.30
CA GLN A 106 -13.39 9.53 8.38
C GLN A 106 -12.77 10.91 8.60
N ASP A 107 -11.49 11.07 8.34
CA ASP A 107 -10.80 12.35 8.49
C ASP A 107 -10.93 13.22 7.25
N LYS A 108 -11.85 12.89 6.35
CA LYS A 108 -12.11 13.57 5.09
C LYS A 108 -10.98 13.46 4.06
N SER A 109 -9.96 12.68 4.35
CA SER A 109 -8.99 12.35 3.32
C SER A 109 -9.60 11.35 2.34
N VAL A 110 -9.03 11.30 1.15
CA VAL A 110 -9.54 10.43 0.09
C VAL A 110 -8.45 9.43 -0.27
N TRP A 111 -8.84 8.17 -0.36
CA TRP A 111 -7.96 7.12 -0.84
C TRP A 111 -8.41 6.70 -2.23
N LEU A 112 -7.45 6.60 -3.12
CA LEU A 112 -7.70 6.22 -4.50
C LEU A 112 -6.80 5.05 -4.86
N ALA A 113 -7.37 4.05 -5.52
CA ALA A 113 -6.59 2.98 -6.11
C ALA A 113 -7.05 2.73 -7.52
N VAL A 114 -6.12 2.50 -8.43
CA VAL A 114 -6.38 2.17 -9.81
C VAL A 114 -5.70 0.85 -10.11
N VAL A 115 -6.43 -0.05 -10.74
CA VAL A 115 -5.94 -1.39 -11.07
C VAL A 115 -6.16 -1.63 -12.54
N ILE A 116 -5.15 -2.12 -13.23
CA ILE A 116 -5.25 -2.52 -14.64
C ILE A 116 -4.82 -3.96 -14.74
N ASP A 117 -5.74 -4.82 -15.14
CA ASP A 117 -5.53 -6.27 -15.29
C ASP A 117 -4.88 -6.89 -14.04
N GLY A 118 -5.38 -6.51 -12.87
CA GLY A 118 -4.90 -7.05 -11.59
C GLY A 118 -3.63 -6.40 -11.07
N ALA A 119 -3.08 -5.41 -11.76
CA ALA A 119 -1.89 -4.72 -11.30
C ALA A 119 -2.23 -3.34 -10.74
N VAL A 120 -1.89 -3.11 -9.49
CA VAL A 120 -2.09 -1.81 -8.86
C VAL A 120 -1.15 -0.80 -9.50
N GLN A 121 -1.71 0.34 -9.91
CA GLN A 121 -0.93 1.39 -10.56
C GLN A 121 -0.27 2.28 -9.54
N GLY A 122 0.99 2.62 -9.78
CA GLY A 122 1.72 3.53 -8.92
C GLY A 122 1.43 4.98 -9.22
N GLY A 123 1.89 5.87 -8.35
CA GLY A 123 1.77 7.30 -8.57
C GLY A 123 0.41 7.87 -8.27
N GLY A 124 -0.45 7.11 -7.65
CA GLY A 124 -1.77 7.59 -7.27
C GLY A 124 -1.83 8.28 -5.93
N ASP A 125 -0.86 9.05 -5.65
CA ASP A 125 -0.85 9.77 -4.38
C ASP A 125 -1.83 10.91 -4.38
#